data_9338397953c4befeb3794c48c2bab454
#
_entry.id   9338397953c4befeb3794c48c2bab454
#
_cell.length_a   1.000
_cell.length_b   1.000
_cell.length_c   1.000
_cell.angle_alpha   90.00
_cell.angle_beta   90.00
_cell.angle_gamma   90.00
#
_symmetry.space_group_name_H-M   'P 1'
#
loop_
_entity.id
_entity.type
_entity.pdbx_description
1 polymer ?
#
loop_
_entity_poly.entity_id
_entity_poly.type
_entity_poly.pdbx_seq_one_letter_code
_entity_poly.pdbx_strand_id
1 'polypeptide(L)'
;MHFLLEICVDTYGSAVAAIQGGADRLELCSALSEGGLTPTVGLLRQIKQYLSEHDPPKTIPVYCMIRCRRGSDFSYSEQEMNVMLWDLQLLAQHGADGFVFGALESSSGKVHLEHCGQIVAAAGKLPLTFHRAIDCTDEQRLEENLNLVAQLGFSTVLTSGLKPTAEQGIDTIAKMKAIATDIEKVTGKSLRLMPGSGISSENALKVIQRTGCDAIHGSASVVKSSDNETRTLPMGASNVDALPLKVCSTAKVQELRRSIDSIVKK
;
A
#
# COMPACT_ATOMS: atom_id res chain seq x y z
N MET A 1 20.11 -4.97 -9.99
CA MET A 1 18.65 -5.14 -9.76
C MET A 1 18.20 -4.01 -8.84
N HIS A 2 17.14 -3.27 -9.17
CA HIS A 2 16.60 -2.22 -8.30
C HIS A 2 15.39 -2.76 -7.53
N PHE A 3 15.41 -2.62 -6.20
CA PHE A 3 14.29 -3.02 -5.34
C PHE A 3 13.36 -1.83 -5.13
N LEU A 4 12.07 -2.01 -5.39
CA LEU A 4 11.06 -0.98 -5.19
C LEU A 4 10.77 -0.80 -3.70
N LEU A 5 10.95 0.42 -3.20
CA LEU A 5 10.56 0.84 -1.86
C LEU A 5 9.32 1.72 -1.94
N GLU A 6 8.17 1.18 -1.50
CA GLU A 6 6.94 1.95 -1.34
C GLU A 6 6.76 2.38 0.12
N ILE A 7 6.44 3.65 0.32
CA ILE A 7 6.15 4.22 1.65
C ILE A 7 4.70 4.71 1.69
N CYS A 8 3.93 4.20 2.66
CA CYS A 8 2.58 4.71 2.92
C CYS A 8 2.63 5.98 3.77
N VAL A 9 1.83 6.97 3.36
CA VAL A 9 1.79 8.31 3.96
C VAL A 9 0.37 8.85 3.99
N ASP A 10 0.02 9.65 5.01
CA ASP A 10 -1.29 10.27 5.16
C ASP A 10 -1.23 11.79 5.46
N THR A 11 -0.02 12.36 5.45
CA THR A 11 0.19 13.80 5.63
C THR A 11 1.20 14.33 4.62
N TYR A 12 1.13 15.62 4.30
CA TYR A 12 2.08 16.28 3.43
C TYR A 12 3.53 16.17 3.95
N GLY A 13 3.74 16.41 5.25
CA GLY A 13 5.07 16.30 5.85
C GLY A 13 5.64 14.88 5.77
N SER A 14 4.80 13.84 5.95
CA SER A 14 5.20 12.45 5.76
C SER A 14 5.55 12.13 4.32
N ALA A 15 4.81 12.68 3.35
CA ALA A 15 5.11 12.49 1.94
C ALA A 15 6.47 13.10 1.56
N VAL A 16 6.72 14.35 1.99
CA VAL A 16 8.02 15.02 1.78
C VAL A 16 9.16 14.22 2.42
N ALA A 17 8.98 13.74 3.66
CA ALA A 17 9.99 12.93 4.34
C ALA A 17 10.29 11.62 3.60
N ALA A 18 9.26 10.94 3.08
CA ALA A 18 9.41 9.72 2.29
C ALA A 18 10.18 9.96 0.98
N ILE A 19 9.82 11.05 0.25
CA ILE A 19 10.48 11.46 -1.00
C ILE A 19 11.97 11.78 -0.77
N GLN A 20 12.26 12.56 0.28
CA GLN A 20 13.64 12.92 0.66
C GLN A 20 14.44 11.72 1.15
N GLY A 21 13.77 10.75 1.75
CA GLY A 21 14.37 9.52 2.25
C GLY A 21 14.72 8.50 1.15
N GLY A 22 14.21 8.68 -0.06
CA GLY A 22 14.52 7.79 -1.20
C GLY A 22 13.46 6.72 -1.44
N ALA A 23 12.18 7.02 -1.16
CA ALA A 23 11.07 6.19 -1.62
C ALA A 23 10.97 6.20 -3.15
N ASP A 24 10.71 5.05 -3.75
CA ASP A 24 10.48 4.92 -5.20
C ASP A 24 9.02 5.15 -5.57
N ARG A 25 8.09 4.93 -4.63
CA ARG A 25 6.65 5.11 -4.80
C ARG A 25 6.02 5.50 -3.47
N LEU A 26 4.97 6.30 -3.53
CA LEU A 26 4.14 6.60 -2.38
C LEU A 26 2.80 5.86 -2.49
N GLU A 27 2.35 5.25 -1.40
CA GLU A 27 0.95 4.92 -1.19
C GLU A 27 0.32 6.05 -0.38
N LEU A 28 -0.54 6.83 -1.04
CA LEU A 28 -1.21 7.96 -0.42
C LEU A 28 -2.53 7.53 0.20
N CYS A 29 -2.65 7.77 1.49
CA CYS A 29 -3.82 7.46 2.29
C CYS A 29 -4.36 8.69 3.02
N SER A 30 -5.48 8.53 3.68
CA SER A 30 -5.88 9.23 4.90
C SER A 30 -5.87 8.24 6.05
N ALA A 31 -5.78 8.74 7.29
CA ALA A 31 -6.04 7.97 8.52
C ALA A 31 -5.31 6.60 8.55
N LEU A 32 -3.98 6.59 8.48
CA LEU A 32 -3.18 5.37 8.60
C LEU A 32 -3.41 4.63 9.93
N SER A 33 -3.85 5.33 10.98
CA SER A 33 -4.30 4.73 12.24
C SER A 33 -5.50 3.79 12.06
N GLU A 34 -6.33 4.02 11.04
CA GLU A 34 -7.49 3.20 10.67
C GLU A 34 -7.15 2.17 9.57
N GLY A 35 -5.86 2.00 9.28
CA GLY A 35 -5.36 1.09 8.26
C GLY A 35 -5.29 1.69 6.85
N GLY A 36 -5.43 3.01 6.72
CA GLY A 36 -5.40 3.72 5.44
C GLY A 36 -6.76 3.78 4.76
N LEU A 37 -7.26 4.99 4.54
CA LEU A 37 -8.50 5.29 3.84
C LEU A 37 -8.21 6.13 2.59
N THR A 38 -9.22 6.38 1.76
CA THR A 38 -9.13 7.22 0.57
C THR A 38 -8.60 8.62 0.94
N PRO A 39 -7.53 9.11 0.29
CA PRO A 39 -6.96 10.42 0.57
C PRO A 39 -7.80 11.55 -0.01
N THR A 40 -7.60 12.76 0.50
CA THR A 40 -8.22 13.94 -0.09
C THR A 40 -7.49 14.37 -1.38
N VAL A 41 -8.23 14.91 -2.34
CA VAL A 41 -7.66 15.51 -3.57
C VAL A 41 -6.70 16.65 -3.24
N GLY A 42 -6.98 17.42 -2.18
CA GLY A 42 -6.10 18.51 -1.75
C GLY A 42 -4.71 18.03 -1.36
N LEU A 43 -4.62 16.92 -0.62
CA LEU A 43 -3.34 16.31 -0.25
C LEU A 43 -2.59 15.78 -1.48
N LEU A 44 -3.27 15.08 -2.38
CA LEU A 44 -2.67 14.60 -3.64
C LEU A 44 -2.10 15.77 -4.45
N ARG A 45 -2.88 16.83 -4.69
CA ARG A 45 -2.43 18.00 -5.44
C ARG A 45 -1.20 18.65 -4.83
N GLN A 46 -1.18 18.81 -3.52
CA GLN A 46 -0.05 19.42 -2.80
C GLN A 46 1.23 18.60 -2.96
N ILE A 47 1.12 17.26 -2.92
CA ILE A 47 2.27 16.36 -3.15
C ILE A 47 2.74 16.42 -4.61
N LYS A 48 1.82 16.39 -5.57
CA LYS A 48 2.16 16.48 -7.00
C LYS A 48 2.82 17.83 -7.33
N GLN A 49 2.37 18.90 -6.71
CA GLN A 49 3.01 20.22 -6.84
C GLN A 49 4.44 20.19 -6.28
N TYR A 50 4.65 19.65 -5.09
CA TYR A 50 6.00 19.50 -4.51
C TYR A 50 6.95 18.72 -5.41
N LEU A 51 6.48 17.63 -6.02
CA LEU A 51 7.27 16.81 -6.94
C LEU A 51 7.64 17.59 -8.22
N SER A 52 6.73 18.40 -8.76
CA SER A 52 6.95 19.19 -9.97
C SER A 52 7.88 20.40 -9.75
N GLU A 53 7.86 20.98 -8.56
CA GLU A 53 8.70 22.13 -8.19
C GLU A 53 10.12 21.73 -7.75
N HIS A 54 10.40 20.45 -7.61
CA HIS A 54 11.74 19.96 -7.27
C HIS A 54 12.70 20.21 -8.45
N ASP A 55 13.94 20.61 -8.18
CA ASP A 55 14.95 20.82 -9.20
C ASP A 55 16.09 19.78 -9.08
N PRO A 56 16.24 18.83 -10.02
CA PRO A 56 15.31 18.54 -11.13
C PRO A 56 13.98 17.94 -10.65
N PRO A 57 12.89 18.07 -11.42
CA PRO A 57 11.58 17.49 -11.04
C PRO A 57 11.67 16.00 -10.75
N LYS A 58 11.06 15.57 -9.65
CA LYS A 58 11.02 14.15 -9.26
C LYS A 58 9.81 13.45 -9.85
N THR A 59 10.02 12.27 -10.41
CA THR A 59 8.98 11.43 -11.01
C THR A 59 8.65 10.23 -10.11
N ILE A 60 8.32 10.51 -8.85
CA ILE A 60 7.91 9.45 -7.91
C ILE A 60 6.41 9.21 -8.07
N PRO A 61 5.97 8.00 -8.47
CA PRO A 61 4.55 7.70 -8.60
C PRO A 61 3.82 7.77 -7.26
N VAL A 62 2.60 8.33 -7.29
CA VAL A 62 1.71 8.43 -6.14
C VAL A 62 0.47 7.56 -6.39
N TYR A 63 0.38 6.43 -5.70
CA TYR A 63 -0.77 5.54 -5.76
C TYR A 63 -1.73 5.88 -4.64
N CYS A 64 -3.00 6.11 -4.98
CA CYS A 64 -4.01 6.52 -4.01
C CYS A 64 -4.80 5.30 -3.50
N MET A 65 -4.93 5.19 -2.19
CA MET A 65 -5.83 4.23 -1.57
C MET A 65 -7.28 4.53 -1.95
N ILE A 66 -8.03 3.51 -2.32
CA ILE A 66 -9.48 3.57 -2.53
C ILE A 66 -10.13 2.65 -1.50
N ARG A 67 -10.56 3.24 -0.40
CA ARG A 67 -11.18 2.55 0.74
C ARG A 67 -12.01 3.55 1.54
N CYS A 68 -13.32 3.42 1.49
CA CYS A 68 -14.25 4.42 2.03
C CYS A 68 -14.39 4.37 3.55
N ARG A 69 -14.09 3.25 4.19
CA ARG A 69 -14.23 3.06 5.64
C ARG A 69 -13.21 2.07 6.21
N ARG A 70 -13.03 2.10 7.52
CA ARG A 70 -12.30 1.06 8.26
C ARG A 70 -13.08 -0.26 8.31
N GLY A 71 -12.46 -1.29 8.83
CA GLY A 71 -12.96 -2.65 8.93
C GLY A 71 -12.10 -3.60 8.09
N SER A 72 -11.96 -4.83 8.51
CA SER A 72 -11.16 -5.86 7.82
C SER A 72 -12.02 -6.89 7.08
N ASP A 73 -13.29 -6.58 6.88
CA ASP A 73 -14.23 -7.38 6.11
C ASP A 73 -14.04 -7.23 4.59
N PHE A 74 -13.62 -6.04 4.14
CA PHE A 74 -13.40 -5.67 2.73
C PHE A 74 -14.59 -6.02 1.82
N SER A 75 -15.78 -6.11 2.41
CA SER A 75 -17.03 -6.34 1.71
C SER A 75 -17.82 -5.04 1.68
N TYR A 76 -18.16 -4.57 0.49
CA TYR A 76 -18.75 -3.25 0.28
C TYR A 76 -20.16 -3.36 -0.29
N SER A 77 -21.04 -2.44 0.08
CA SER A 77 -22.32 -2.24 -0.57
C SER A 77 -22.16 -1.53 -1.91
N GLU A 78 -23.22 -1.56 -2.74
CA GLU A 78 -23.23 -0.79 -3.99
C GLU A 78 -23.03 0.71 -3.77
N GLN A 79 -23.60 1.27 -2.70
CA GLN A 79 -23.45 2.68 -2.36
C GLN A 79 -22.01 3.01 -1.98
N GLU A 80 -21.34 2.14 -1.20
CA GLU A 80 -19.92 2.30 -0.88
C GLU A 80 -19.04 2.19 -2.13
N MET A 81 -19.37 1.28 -3.04
CA MET A 81 -18.66 1.15 -4.33
C MET A 81 -18.85 2.42 -5.18
N ASN A 82 -20.04 2.99 -5.25
CA ASN A 82 -20.29 4.23 -5.98
C ASN A 82 -19.45 5.39 -5.42
N VAL A 83 -19.37 5.54 -4.10
CA VAL A 83 -18.50 6.54 -3.45
C VAL A 83 -17.05 6.34 -3.88
N MET A 84 -16.53 5.11 -3.79
CA MET A 84 -15.14 4.77 -4.14
C MET A 84 -14.84 4.99 -5.63
N LEU A 85 -15.79 4.71 -6.51
CA LEU A 85 -15.64 4.96 -7.95
C LEU A 85 -15.56 6.45 -8.26
N TRP A 86 -16.36 7.28 -7.59
CA TRP A 86 -16.28 8.74 -7.75
C TRP A 86 -14.96 9.30 -7.21
N ASP A 87 -14.52 8.84 -6.05
CA ASP A 87 -13.22 9.23 -5.48
C ASP A 87 -12.08 8.86 -6.43
N LEU A 88 -12.09 7.64 -6.98
CA LEU A 88 -11.10 7.18 -7.94
C LEU A 88 -11.04 8.09 -9.17
N GLN A 89 -12.19 8.39 -9.79
CA GLN A 89 -12.26 9.26 -10.96
C GLN A 89 -11.70 10.65 -10.67
N LEU A 90 -12.08 11.22 -9.53
CA LEU A 90 -11.62 12.54 -9.12
C LEU A 90 -10.10 12.55 -8.84
N LEU A 91 -9.58 11.55 -8.17
CA LEU A 91 -8.14 11.41 -7.91
C LEU A 91 -7.35 11.21 -9.22
N ALA A 92 -7.88 10.42 -10.17
CA ALA A 92 -7.28 10.25 -11.49
C ALA A 92 -7.16 11.58 -12.25
N GLN A 93 -8.24 12.39 -12.26
CA GLN A 93 -8.26 13.72 -12.87
C GLN A 93 -7.23 14.69 -12.24
N HIS A 94 -6.85 14.46 -10.99
CA HIS A 94 -5.90 15.30 -10.26
C HIS A 94 -4.49 14.70 -10.16
N GLY A 95 -4.17 13.70 -10.99
CA GLY A 95 -2.82 13.23 -11.21
C GLY A 95 -2.38 12.07 -10.32
N ALA A 96 -3.29 11.24 -9.84
CA ALA A 96 -2.93 9.93 -9.29
C ALA A 96 -2.24 9.09 -10.37
N ASP A 97 -1.12 8.44 -10.01
CA ASP A 97 -0.35 7.61 -10.94
C ASP A 97 -0.76 6.11 -10.87
N GLY A 98 -1.64 5.77 -9.95
CA GLY A 98 -2.18 4.43 -9.75
C GLY A 98 -3.10 4.38 -8.54
N PHE A 99 -3.69 3.21 -8.27
CA PHE A 99 -4.61 3.03 -7.16
C PHE A 99 -4.33 1.75 -6.38
N VAL A 100 -4.79 1.75 -5.14
CA VAL A 100 -4.70 0.62 -4.21
C VAL A 100 -6.11 0.27 -3.76
N PHE A 101 -6.53 -0.97 -3.99
CA PHE A 101 -7.88 -1.43 -3.70
C PHE A 101 -7.90 -2.93 -3.39
N GLY A 102 -8.97 -3.40 -2.78
CA GLY A 102 -9.26 -4.82 -2.63
C GLY A 102 -10.66 -5.02 -2.05
N ALA A 103 -11.41 -5.96 -2.61
CA ALA A 103 -12.72 -6.35 -2.13
C ALA A 103 -12.84 -7.86 -2.04
N LEU A 104 -13.56 -8.34 -1.03
CA LEU A 104 -13.83 -9.74 -0.76
C LEU A 104 -15.34 -10.00 -0.74
N GLU A 105 -15.72 -11.20 -1.10
CA GLU A 105 -17.08 -11.72 -0.89
C GLU A 105 -17.27 -11.99 0.59
N SER A 106 -18.33 -11.47 1.18
CA SER A 106 -18.61 -11.60 2.63
C SER A 106 -18.77 -13.04 3.13
N SER A 107 -19.24 -13.94 2.27
CA SER A 107 -19.58 -15.32 2.65
C SER A 107 -18.46 -16.32 2.41
N SER A 108 -17.54 -16.06 1.47
CA SER A 108 -16.54 -17.03 1.00
C SER A 108 -15.11 -16.62 1.26
N GLY A 109 -14.85 -15.35 1.58
CA GLY A 109 -13.51 -14.79 1.67
C GLY A 109 -12.75 -14.81 0.32
N LYS A 110 -13.45 -14.98 -0.80
CA LYS A 110 -12.88 -14.87 -2.14
C LYS A 110 -12.75 -13.41 -2.54
N VAL A 111 -11.85 -13.15 -3.48
CA VAL A 111 -11.78 -11.85 -4.16
C VAL A 111 -13.11 -11.58 -4.86
N HIS A 112 -13.69 -10.40 -4.61
CA HIS A 112 -14.98 -10.01 -5.20
C HIS A 112 -14.79 -9.58 -6.65
N LEU A 113 -15.13 -10.47 -7.59
CA LEU A 113 -14.88 -10.30 -9.02
C LEU A 113 -15.48 -9.01 -9.58
N GLU A 114 -16.75 -8.76 -9.27
CA GLU A 114 -17.49 -7.62 -9.83
C GLU A 114 -16.94 -6.29 -9.30
N HIS A 115 -16.79 -6.12 -7.98
CA HIS A 115 -16.27 -4.88 -7.38
C HIS A 115 -14.85 -4.58 -7.84
N CYS A 116 -13.97 -5.60 -7.87
CA CYS A 116 -12.63 -5.43 -8.39
C CYS A 116 -12.62 -5.08 -9.89
N GLY A 117 -13.52 -5.70 -10.67
CA GLY A 117 -13.69 -5.40 -12.09
C GLY A 117 -14.14 -3.96 -12.35
N GLN A 118 -15.07 -3.43 -11.55
CA GLN A 118 -15.52 -2.04 -11.63
C GLN A 118 -14.36 -1.05 -11.38
N ILE A 119 -13.54 -1.30 -10.37
CA ILE A 119 -12.35 -0.47 -10.07
C ILE A 119 -11.32 -0.55 -11.21
N VAL A 120 -11.06 -1.74 -11.75
CA VAL A 120 -10.14 -1.91 -12.88
C VAL A 120 -10.63 -1.14 -14.10
N ALA A 121 -11.92 -1.23 -14.41
CA ALA A 121 -12.52 -0.50 -15.52
C ALA A 121 -12.42 1.03 -15.33
N ALA A 122 -12.68 1.51 -14.11
CA ALA A 122 -12.60 2.93 -13.78
C ALA A 122 -11.16 3.47 -13.78
N ALA A 123 -10.17 2.68 -13.36
CA ALA A 123 -8.76 3.04 -13.37
C ALA A 123 -8.17 3.11 -14.81
N GLY A 124 -8.77 2.42 -15.77
CA GLY A 124 -8.35 2.42 -17.16
C GLY A 124 -6.94 1.86 -17.36
N LYS A 125 -5.99 2.72 -17.72
CA LYS A 125 -4.57 2.31 -17.91
C LYS A 125 -3.70 2.48 -16.66
N LEU A 126 -4.23 3.08 -15.60
CA LEU A 126 -3.47 3.30 -14.38
C LEU A 126 -3.26 1.97 -13.64
N PRO A 127 -2.03 1.71 -13.16
CA PRO A 127 -1.72 0.46 -12.47
C PRO A 127 -2.46 0.35 -11.14
N LEU A 128 -2.76 -0.88 -10.75
CA LEU A 128 -3.49 -1.22 -9.54
C LEU A 128 -2.69 -2.14 -8.64
N THR A 129 -2.71 -1.85 -7.34
CA THR A 129 -2.25 -2.74 -6.27
C THR A 129 -3.46 -3.34 -5.56
N PHE A 130 -3.53 -4.67 -5.47
CA PHE A 130 -4.47 -5.34 -4.58
C PHE A 130 -3.87 -5.31 -3.17
N HIS A 131 -4.56 -4.66 -2.23
CA HIS A 131 -4.04 -4.43 -0.89
C HIS A 131 -4.18 -5.66 0.03
N ARG A 132 -3.94 -5.47 1.32
CA ARG A 132 -3.93 -6.53 2.33
C ARG A 132 -5.28 -7.23 2.57
N ALA A 133 -6.33 -6.95 1.79
CA ALA A 133 -7.52 -7.80 1.77
C ALA A 133 -7.17 -9.27 1.44
N ILE A 134 -6.12 -9.49 0.64
CA ILE A 134 -5.60 -10.84 0.38
C ILE A 134 -5.21 -11.60 1.65
N ASP A 135 -4.75 -10.89 2.69
CA ASP A 135 -4.38 -11.50 3.97
C ASP A 135 -5.58 -11.97 4.82
N CYS A 136 -6.80 -11.58 4.42
CA CYS A 136 -8.07 -12.01 5.03
C CYS A 136 -8.73 -13.16 4.27
N THR A 137 -8.06 -13.72 3.25
CA THR A 137 -8.54 -14.89 2.51
C THR A 137 -8.05 -16.20 3.14
N ASP A 138 -8.69 -17.32 2.76
CA ASP A 138 -8.24 -18.65 3.17
C ASP A 138 -6.94 -19.05 2.46
N GLU A 139 -5.96 -19.59 3.19
CA GLU A 139 -4.70 -20.08 2.62
C GLU A 139 -4.92 -21.13 1.52
N GLN A 140 -5.96 -21.96 1.63
CA GLN A 140 -6.30 -22.96 0.62
C GLN A 140 -6.77 -22.35 -0.71
N ARG A 141 -7.17 -21.07 -0.70
CA ARG A 141 -7.64 -20.33 -1.89
C ARG A 141 -6.62 -19.35 -2.45
N LEU A 142 -5.40 -19.32 -1.92
CA LEU A 142 -4.38 -18.35 -2.36
C LEU A 142 -4.12 -18.40 -3.85
N GLU A 143 -3.99 -19.61 -4.41
CA GLU A 143 -3.74 -19.76 -5.85
C GLU A 143 -4.93 -19.27 -6.69
N GLU A 144 -6.16 -19.63 -6.31
CA GLU A 144 -7.39 -19.16 -6.96
C GLU A 144 -7.48 -17.63 -6.93
N ASN A 145 -7.26 -17.02 -5.74
CA ASN A 145 -7.36 -15.59 -5.55
C ASN A 145 -6.24 -14.81 -6.29
N LEU A 146 -4.99 -15.31 -6.28
CA LEU A 146 -3.89 -14.67 -7.02
C LEU A 146 -4.10 -14.73 -8.53
N ASN A 147 -4.60 -15.87 -9.05
CA ASN A 147 -4.97 -15.99 -10.45
C ASN A 147 -6.06 -14.99 -10.83
N LEU A 148 -7.10 -14.86 -10.02
CA LEU A 148 -8.19 -13.91 -10.24
C LEU A 148 -7.70 -12.45 -10.23
N VAL A 149 -6.88 -12.08 -9.25
CA VAL A 149 -6.27 -10.74 -9.14
C VAL A 149 -5.44 -10.42 -10.39
N ALA A 150 -4.61 -11.36 -10.87
CA ALA A 150 -3.82 -11.18 -12.08
C ALA A 150 -4.70 -11.10 -13.35
N GLN A 151 -5.73 -11.94 -13.45
CA GLN A 151 -6.66 -11.95 -14.58
C GLN A 151 -7.44 -10.65 -14.69
N LEU A 152 -7.85 -10.07 -13.56
CA LEU A 152 -8.53 -8.79 -13.48
C LEU A 152 -7.64 -7.62 -13.94
N GLY A 153 -6.31 -7.74 -13.85
CA GLY A 153 -5.37 -6.71 -14.30
C GLY A 153 -4.68 -5.93 -13.18
N PHE A 154 -4.74 -6.40 -11.94
CA PHE A 154 -3.86 -5.86 -10.89
C PHE A 154 -2.41 -6.23 -11.19
N SER A 155 -1.51 -5.27 -11.00
CA SER A 155 -0.08 -5.45 -11.26
C SER A 155 0.74 -5.79 -10.02
N THR A 156 0.19 -5.55 -8.83
CA THR A 156 0.87 -5.76 -7.55
C THR A 156 -0.09 -6.31 -6.50
N VAL A 157 0.39 -7.18 -5.63
CA VAL A 157 -0.31 -7.61 -4.39
C VAL A 157 0.52 -7.22 -3.20
N LEU A 158 -0.03 -6.37 -2.33
CA LEU A 158 0.51 -6.04 -1.02
C LEU A 158 0.03 -7.07 -0.01
N THR A 159 0.95 -7.73 0.70
CA THR A 159 0.62 -8.82 1.62
C THR A 159 1.56 -8.90 2.82
N SER A 160 1.07 -9.41 3.92
CA SER A 160 1.87 -9.87 5.06
C SER A 160 1.93 -11.40 5.17
N GLY A 161 1.47 -12.12 4.13
CA GLY A 161 1.47 -13.58 4.11
C GLY A 161 0.46 -14.19 5.08
N LEU A 162 -0.75 -13.61 5.17
CA LEU A 162 -1.84 -14.05 6.05
C LEU A 162 -1.45 -14.05 7.56
N LYS A 163 -0.47 -13.23 7.92
CA LYS A 163 0.03 -13.08 9.29
C LYS A 163 -0.02 -11.61 9.72
N PRO A 164 0.08 -11.33 11.02
CA PRO A 164 0.13 -9.93 11.50
C PRO A 164 1.25 -9.10 10.88
N THR A 165 2.42 -9.70 10.60
CA THR A 165 3.58 -9.02 9.98
C THR A 165 4.15 -9.85 8.82
N ALA A 166 4.76 -9.16 7.85
CA ALA A 166 5.44 -9.82 6.73
C ALA A 166 6.57 -10.75 7.18
N GLU A 167 7.27 -10.43 8.27
CA GLU A 167 8.32 -11.29 8.82
C GLU A 167 7.77 -12.63 9.32
N GLN A 168 6.60 -12.64 9.96
CA GLN A 168 5.91 -13.86 10.38
C GLN A 168 5.33 -14.65 9.21
N GLY A 169 5.01 -13.97 8.11
CA GLY A 169 4.41 -14.55 6.91
C GLY A 169 5.41 -14.91 5.80
N ILE A 170 6.71 -14.88 6.04
CA ILE A 170 7.76 -15.10 5.03
C ILE A 170 7.51 -16.34 4.18
N ASP A 171 7.19 -17.49 4.82
CA ASP A 171 7.03 -18.75 4.09
C ASP A 171 5.78 -18.74 3.20
N THR A 172 4.69 -18.13 3.67
CA THR A 172 3.48 -17.93 2.84
C THR A 172 3.74 -16.96 1.69
N ILE A 173 4.45 -15.84 1.93
CA ILE A 173 4.82 -14.87 0.87
C ILE A 173 5.70 -15.55 -0.18
N ALA A 174 6.64 -16.40 0.22
CA ALA A 174 7.47 -17.17 -0.72
C ALA A 174 6.63 -18.11 -1.59
N LYS A 175 5.63 -18.79 -1.02
CA LYS A 175 4.65 -19.59 -1.78
C LYS A 175 3.86 -18.70 -2.76
N MET A 176 3.35 -17.55 -2.31
CA MET A 176 2.64 -16.60 -3.18
C MET A 176 3.52 -16.12 -4.34
N LYS A 177 4.82 -15.87 -4.09
CA LYS A 177 5.78 -15.48 -5.13
C LYS A 177 5.98 -16.59 -6.17
N ALA A 178 6.04 -17.85 -5.75
CA ALA A 178 6.11 -18.98 -6.66
C ALA A 178 4.86 -19.06 -7.54
N ILE A 179 3.66 -18.98 -6.93
CA ILE A 179 2.38 -18.93 -7.67
C ILE A 179 2.36 -17.77 -8.68
N ALA A 180 2.76 -16.56 -8.28
CA ALA A 180 2.80 -15.41 -9.18
C ALA A 180 3.77 -15.61 -10.36
N THR A 181 4.90 -16.29 -10.12
CA THR A 181 5.85 -16.66 -11.18
C THR A 181 5.24 -17.65 -12.16
N ASP A 182 4.47 -18.63 -11.68
CA ASP A 182 3.81 -19.60 -12.54
C ASP A 182 2.63 -18.98 -13.33
N ILE A 183 1.88 -18.06 -12.72
CA ILE A 183 0.87 -17.25 -13.42
C ILE A 183 1.52 -16.50 -14.59
N GLU A 184 2.65 -15.84 -14.38
CA GLU A 184 3.35 -15.11 -15.44
C GLU A 184 3.81 -16.00 -16.57
N LYS A 185 4.37 -17.19 -16.27
CA LYS A 185 4.77 -18.19 -17.29
C LYS A 185 3.60 -18.67 -18.13
N VAL A 186 2.44 -18.90 -17.51
CA VAL A 186 1.26 -19.47 -18.19
C VAL A 186 0.46 -18.42 -18.94
N THR A 187 0.31 -17.23 -18.37
CA THR A 187 -0.61 -16.21 -18.88
C THR A 187 0.08 -15.01 -19.53
N GLY A 188 1.39 -14.84 -19.32
CA GLY A 188 2.14 -13.64 -19.71
C GLY A 188 1.83 -12.41 -18.83
N LYS A 189 0.96 -12.54 -17.80
CA LYS A 189 0.60 -11.46 -16.89
C LYS A 189 1.52 -11.45 -15.69
N SER A 190 2.31 -10.39 -15.54
CA SER A 190 3.18 -10.22 -14.38
C SER A 190 2.38 -9.75 -13.16
N LEU A 191 2.56 -10.41 -12.03
CA LEU A 191 1.99 -10.03 -10.73
C LEU A 191 3.12 -9.89 -9.71
N ARG A 192 3.41 -8.64 -9.32
CA ARG A 192 4.43 -8.35 -8.31
C ARG A 192 3.90 -8.63 -6.90
N LEU A 193 4.64 -9.38 -6.10
CA LEU A 193 4.39 -9.51 -4.67
C LEU A 193 5.20 -8.45 -3.91
N MET A 194 4.53 -7.74 -3.01
CA MET A 194 5.12 -6.68 -2.20
C MET A 194 4.85 -6.94 -0.71
N PRO A 195 5.82 -7.51 0.01
CA PRO A 195 5.70 -7.70 1.45
C PRO A 195 5.50 -6.37 2.18
N GLY A 196 4.53 -6.34 3.12
CA GLY A 196 4.23 -5.17 3.95
C GLY A 196 3.70 -5.57 5.33
N SER A 197 3.56 -4.60 6.21
CA SER A 197 3.28 -4.73 7.64
C SER A 197 4.51 -5.14 8.46
N GLY A 198 4.94 -4.23 9.34
CA GLY A 198 6.06 -4.46 10.24
C GLY A 198 7.43 -4.47 9.55
N ILE A 199 7.55 -3.92 8.33
CA ILE A 199 8.84 -3.77 7.65
C ILE A 199 9.67 -2.65 8.28
N SER A 200 10.92 -2.96 8.57
CA SER A 200 11.94 -2.03 9.09
C SER A 200 13.31 -2.31 8.47
N SER A 201 14.28 -1.42 8.70
CA SER A 201 15.68 -1.64 8.26
C SER A 201 16.32 -2.92 8.83
N GLU A 202 15.80 -3.43 9.95
CA GLU A 202 16.31 -4.61 10.65
C GLU A 202 15.86 -5.92 9.98
N ASN A 203 14.65 -5.96 9.40
CA ASN A 203 14.08 -7.17 8.84
C ASN A 203 13.93 -7.18 7.31
N ALA A 204 13.97 -6.02 6.65
CA ALA A 204 13.74 -5.89 5.21
C ALA A 204 14.64 -6.80 4.37
N LEU A 205 15.94 -6.83 4.69
CA LEU A 205 16.92 -7.70 4.01
C LEU A 205 16.53 -9.17 4.10
N LYS A 206 16.17 -9.64 5.30
CA LYS A 206 15.73 -11.02 5.54
C LYS A 206 14.46 -11.35 4.77
N VAL A 207 13.48 -10.44 4.79
CA VAL A 207 12.20 -10.61 4.08
C VAL A 207 12.45 -10.76 2.58
N ILE A 208 13.19 -9.84 1.96
CA ILE A 208 13.49 -9.89 0.52
C ILE A 208 14.23 -11.18 0.15
N GLN A 209 15.28 -11.53 0.88
CA GLN A 209 16.08 -12.72 0.58
C GLN A 209 15.30 -14.02 0.70
N ARG A 210 14.43 -14.13 1.70
CA ARG A 210 13.67 -15.34 1.95
C ARG A 210 12.44 -15.47 1.06
N THR A 211 11.84 -14.37 0.64
CA THR A 211 10.63 -14.38 -0.20
C THR A 211 10.94 -14.32 -1.70
N GLY A 212 12.13 -13.84 -2.10
CA GLY A 212 12.46 -13.59 -3.49
C GLY A 212 11.69 -12.42 -4.12
N CYS A 213 11.04 -11.57 -3.29
CA CYS A 213 10.33 -10.39 -3.78
C CYS A 213 11.31 -9.26 -4.14
N ASP A 214 10.92 -8.45 -5.12
CA ASP A 214 11.70 -7.30 -5.62
C ASP A 214 11.11 -5.94 -5.18
N ALA A 215 10.14 -5.97 -4.27
CA ALA A 215 9.47 -4.80 -3.72
C ALA A 215 9.18 -4.99 -2.23
N ILE A 216 9.14 -3.91 -1.47
CA ILE A 216 8.66 -3.89 -0.09
C ILE A 216 7.86 -2.62 0.19
N HIS A 217 6.97 -2.72 1.17
CA HIS A 217 6.11 -1.65 1.64
C HIS A 217 6.31 -1.39 3.13
N GLY A 218 6.40 -0.12 3.50
CA GLY A 218 6.53 0.28 4.90
C GLY A 218 6.02 1.69 5.18
N SER A 219 5.85 2.03 6.45
CA SER A 219 5.50 3.39 6.88
C SER A 219 6.72 4.23 7.29
N ALA A 220 7.81 3.58 7.65
CA ALA A 220 9.02 4.21 8.19
C ALA A 220 8.70 5.29 9.25
N SER A 221 7.68 5.03 10.08
CA SER A 221 7.10 6.03 10.97
C SER A 221 7.81 6.10 12.31
N VAL A 222 7.77 7.30 12.91
CA VAL A 222 8.16 7.57 14.28
C VAL A 222 7.01 8.29 14.99
N VAL A 223 7.00 8.21 16.32
CA VAL A 223 6.09 9.02 17.13
C VAL A 223 6.56 10.47 17.05
N LYS A 224 5.67 11.37 16.66
CA LYS A 224 5.95 12.80 16.66
C LYS A 224 5.99 13.29 18.13
N SER A 225 7.14 13.77 18.59
CA SER A 225 7.22 14.45 19.88
C SER A 225 6.36 15.72 19.83
N SER A 226 5.51 15.91 20.81
CA SER A 226 4.85 17.20 21.02
C SER A 226 5.75 18.02 21.93
N ASP A 227 6.39 19.04 21.40
CA ASP A 227 7.21 19.98 22.20
C ASP A 227 6.35 20.95 23.02
N ASN A 228 5.02 20.85 22.95
CA ASN A 228 4.09 21.71 23.64
C ASN A 228 3.22 20.89 24.60
N GLU A 229 3.14 21.29 25.84
CA GLU A 229 2.12 20.91 26.84
C GLU A 229 0.71 21.42 26.45
N THR A 230 0.37 21.34 25.18
CA THR A 230 -0.95 21.74 24.70
C THR A 230 -1.98 20.74 25.22
N ARG A 231 -2.96 21.26 25.94
CA ARG A 231 -4.10 20.47 26.40
C ARG A 231 -4.80 19.84 25.18
N THR A 232 -4.73 18.53 25.05
CA THR A 232 -5.43 17.77 24.02
C THR A 232 -6.74 17.23 24.57
N LEU A 233 -7.82 17.38 23.82
CA LEU A 233 -9.11 16.75 24.10
C LEU A 233 -9.42 15.80 22.95
N PRO A 234 -9.78 14.55 23.22
CA PRO A 234 -10.21 13.64 22.17
C PRO A 234 -11.49 14.17 21.51
N MET A 235 -11.58 14.09 20.18
CA MET A 235 -12.75 14.49 19.42
C MET A 235 -13.85 13.42 19.46
N GLY A 236 -13.47 12.16 19.70
CA GLY A 236 -14.37 11.04 19.83
C GLY A 236 -14.54 10.57 21.27
N ALA A 237 -15.50 9.68 21.51
CA ALA A 237 -15.73 9.07 22.83
C ALA A 237 -14.61 8.10 23.26
N SER A 238 -13.73 7.68 22.32
CA SER A 238 -12.53 6.90 22.58
C SER A 238 -11.31 7.81 22.54
N ASN A 239 -10.28 7.48 23.32
CA ASN A 239 -9.02 8.23 23.36
C ASN A 239 -8.07 7.92 22.17
N VAL A 240 -8.56 7.33 21.10
CA VAL A 240 -7.72 6.89 19.96
C VAL A 240 -7.09 8.08 19.24
N ASP A 241 -7.82 9.16 19.08
CA ASP A 241 -7.36 10.42 18.48
C ASP A 241 -6.49 11.29 19.41
N ALA A 242 -6.40 10.92 20.69
CA ALA A 242 -5.44 11.50 21.64
C ALA A 242 -4.09 10.76 21.68
N LEU A 243 -3.96 9.64 20.95
CA LEU A 243 -2.68 8.94 20.83
C LEU A 243 -1.66 9.81 20.08
N PRO A 244 -0.36 9.69 20.41
CA PRO A 244 0.67 10.43 19.71
C PRO A 244 0.63 10.19 18.20
N LEU A 245 0.69 11.27 17.43
CA LEU A 245 0.71 11.21 15.98
C LEU A 245 1.97 10.48 15.49
N LYS A 246 1.80 9.51 14.61
CA LYS A 246 2.90 8.88 13.89
C LYS A 246 3.12 9.57 12.55
N VAL A 247 4.37 9.91 12.26
CA VAL A 247 4.77 10.57 11.00
C VAL A 247 5.93 9.83 10.37
N CYS A 248 6.02 9.85 9.04
CA CYS A 248 7.17 9.29 8.33
C CYS A 248 8.45 10.05 8.67
N SER A 249 9.55 9.33 8.83
CA SER A 249 10.87 9.88 9.13
C SER A 249 11.81 9.67 7.94
N THR A 250 12.38 10.75 7.43
CA THR A 250 13.40 10.71 6.36
C THR A 250 14.56 9.77 6.73
N ALA A 251 15.05 9.84 7.96
CA ALA A 251 16.15 8.98 8.42
C ALA A 251 15.78 7.50 8.37
N LYS A 252 14.56 7.13 8.81
CA LYS A 252 14.08 5.74 8.76
C LYS A 252 13.90 5.23 7.33
N VAL A 253 13.43 6.08 6.42
CA VAL A 253 13.34 5.71 4.99
C VAL A 253 14.74 5.48 4.42
N GLN A 254 15.71 6.34 4.73
CA GLN A 254 17.11 6.20 4.31
C GLN A 254 17.77 4.94 4.88
N GLU A 255 17.50 4.58 6.13
CA GLU A 255 17.96 3.34 6.74
C GLU A 255 17.40 2.13 6.01
N LEU A 256 16.10 2.14 5.74
CA LEU A 256 15.42 1.09 5.00
C LEU A 256 15.96 0.97 3.57
N ARG A 257 16.15 2.11 2.86
CA ARG A 257 16.75 2.14 1.52
C ARG A 257 18.15 1.53 1.51
N ARG A 258 19.01 1.94 2.44
CA ARG A 258 20.37 1.38 2.57
C ARG A 258 20.37 -0.11 2.84
N SER A 259 19.45 -0.59 3.68
CA SER A 259 19.30 -2.03 4.00
C SER A 259 19.01 -2.84 2.73
N ILE A 260 18.04 -2.41 1.91
CA ILE A 260 17.68 -3.14 0.69
C ILE A 260 18.69 -2.99 -0.44
N ASP A 261 19.36 -1.84 -0.58
CA ASP A 261 20.41 -1.62 -1.57
C ASP A 261 21.68 -2.44 -1.30
N SER A 262 21.89 -2.88 -0.07
CA SER A 262 23.02 -3.75 0.28
C SER A 262 22.96 -5.13 -0.39
N ILE A 263 21.76 -5.54 -0.88
CA ILE A 263 21.57 -6.79 -1.63
C ILE A 263 22.26 -6.75 -3.00
N VAL A 264 22.29 -5.58 -3.64
CA VAL A 264 22.80 -5.40 -5.01
C VAL A 264 24.34 -5.43 -5.05
N LYS A 265 24.98 -5.22 -3.91
CA LYS A 265 26.45 -5.13 -3.81
C LYS A 265 27.14 -6.46 -3.54
N LYS A 266 26.38 -7.55 -3.38
CA LYS A 266 26.89 -8.92 -3.24
C LYS A 266 26.61 -9.72 -4.52
#